data_df871335fac3bf7b2c98e4b77c3ff295
#
_entry.id   df871335fac3bf7b2c98e4b77c3ff295
#
_cell.length_a   1.000
_cell.length_b   1.000
_cell.length_c   1.000
_cell.angle_alpha   90.00
_cell.angle_beta   90.00
_cell.angle_gamma   90.00
#
_symmetry.space_group_name_H-M   'P 1'
#
loop_
_entity.id
_entity.type
_entity.pdbx_description
1 polymer ?
#
loop_
_entity_poly.entity_id
_entity_poly.type
_entity_poly.pdbx_seq_one_letter_code
_entity_poly.pdbx_strand_id
1 'polypeptide(L)'
;MNTYQADSVREWIWNHLDQKAFRTLSEEKLKAMIADFVQYDLHFMRISGVLNALDAPGEADYDEDEAFEFIYDAYLSDHPEDEDDDMLAATLLDRYMELQADYWEQSGLSD
;
A
#
# COMPACT_ATOMS: atom_id res chain seq x y z
N MET A 1 -22.00 -5.48 -2.39
CA MET A 1 -21.20 -4.51 -1.60
C MET A 1 -19.72 -4.79 -1.84
N ASN A 2 -18.98 -3.75 -2.20
CA ASN A 2 -17.53 -3.88 -2.43
C ASN A 2 -16.79 -3.76 -1.11
N THR A 3 -15.92 -4.72 -0.84
CA THR A 3 -15.05 -4.68 0.33
C THR A 3 -13.59 -4.67 -0.12
N TYR A 4 -12.74 -4.16 0.76
CA TYR A 4 -11.29 -4.14 0.50
C TYR A 4 -10.74 -5.56 0.61
N GLN A 5 -10.09 -6.02 -0.46
CA GLN A 5 -9.53 -7.36 -0.56
C GLN A 5 -8.01 -7.26 -0.68
N ALA A 6 -7.30 -7.47 0.41
CA ALA A 6 -5.83 -7.30 0.45
C ALA A 6 -5.11 -8.14 -0.60
N ASP A 7 -5.54 -9.39 -0.80
CA ASP A 7 -4.92 -10.27 -1.79
C ASP A 7 -5.12 -9.75 -3.22
N SER A 8 -6.31 -9.24 -3.51
CA SER A 8 -6.60 -8.66 -4.81
C SER A 8 -5.80 -7.39 -5.06
N VAL A 9 -5.65 -6.55 -4.03
CA VAL A 9 -4.85 -5.32 -4.12
C VAL A 9 -3.39 -5.64 -4.42
N ARG A 10 -2.81 -6.61 -3.71
CA ARG A 10 -1.41 -7.03 -3.94
C ARG A 10 -1.20 -7.50 -5.36
N GLU A 11 -2.10 -8.34 -5.86
CA GLU A 11 -2.02 -8.89 -7.22
C GLU A 11 -2.16 -7.78 -8.26
N TRP A 12 -3.12 -6.88 -8.06
CA TRP A 12 -3.35 -5.76 -8.98
C TRP A 12 -2.14 -4.83 -9.05
N ILE A 13 -1.56 -4.48 -7.90
CA ILE A 13 -0.38 -3.63 -7.82
C ILE A 13 0.78 -4.31 -8.52
N TRP A 14 1.03 -5.59 -8.24
CA TRP A 14 2.10 -6.34 -8.87
C TRP A 14 1.98 -6.33 -10.39
N ASN A 15 0.77 -6.53 -10.90
CA ASN A 15 0.53 -6.60 -12.33
C ASN A 15 0.65 -5.26 -13.05
N HIS A 16 0.49 -4.15 -12.31
CA HIS A 16 0.54 -2.80 -12.89
C HIS A 16 1.83 -2.05 -12.55
N LEU A 17 2.67 -2.60 -11.68
CA LEU A 17 3.92 -1.98 -11.28
C LEU A 17 4.96 -2.09 -12.40
N ASP A 18 5.68 -0.99 -12.63
CA ASP A 18 6.85 -1.02 -13.53
C ASP A 18 8.01 -1.70 -12.77
N GLN A 19 8.10 -3.01 -12.90
CA GLN A 19 9.10 -3.81 -12.20
C GLN A 19 10.54 -3.45 -12.61
N LYS A 20 10.71 -2.93 -13.82
CA LYS A 20 12.03 -2.54 -14.32
C LYS A 20 12.62 -1.37 -13.52
N ALA A 21 11.78 -0.49 -13.00
CA ALA A 21 12.21 0.62 -12.16
C ALA A 21 12.84 0.14 -10.84
N PHE A 22 12.54 -1.09 -10.43
CA PHE A 22 13.01 -1.67 -9.16
C PHE A 22 13.86 -2.92 -9.37
N ARG A 23 14.52 -3.01 -10.51
CA ARG A 23 15.32 -4.20 -10.89
C ARG A 23 16.50 -4.49 -9.96
N THR A 24 16.90 -3.53 -9.12
CA THR A 24 17.94 -3.74 -8.11
C THR A 24 17.46 -4.60 -6.95
N LEU A 25 16.14 -4.75 -6.81
CA LEU A 25 15.55 -5.64 -5.82
C LEU A 25 15.22 -6.98 -6.47
N SER A 26 15.35 -8.06 -5.70
CA SER A 26 14.86 -9.35 -6.17
C SER A 26 13.34 -9.33 -6.27
N GLU A 27 12.77 -10.20 -7.10
CA GLU A 27 11.33 -10.33 -7.23
C GLU A 27 10.68 -10.66 -5.88
N GLU A 28 11.32 -11.56 -5.11
CA GLU A 28 10.82 -11.94 -3.79
C GLU A 28 10.80 -10.76 -2.82
N LYS A 29 11.87 -9.96 -2.82
CA LYS A 29 11.95 -8.77 -1.95
C LYS A 29 10.89 -7.74 -2.35
N LEU A 30 10.74 -7.50 -3.65
CA LEU A 30 9.77 -6.54 -4.16
C LEU A 30 8.33 -6.95 -3.79
N LYS A 31 7.99 -8.23 -3.98
CA LYS A 31 6.68 -8.75 -3.59
C LYS A 31 6.45 -8.64 -2.09
N ALA A 32 7.48 -8.94 -1.29
CA ALA A 32 7.38 -8.84 0.17
C ALA A 32 7.14 -7.40 0.62
N MET A 33 7.81 -6.43 0.01
CA MET A 33 7.60 -5.02 0.33
C MET A 33 6.18 -4.58 0.01
N ILE A 34 5.66 -4.96 -1.16
CA ILE A 34 4.28 -4.64 -1.54
C ILE A 34 3.29 -5.26 -0.56
N ALA A 35 3.50 -6.52 -0.18
CA ALA A 35 2.64 -7.20 0.79
C ALA A 35 2.64 -6.47 2.14
N ASP A 36 3.80 -6.03 2.59
CA ASP A 36 3.91 -5.27 3.84
C ASP A 36 3.19 -3.94 3.74
N PHE A 37 3.36 -3.21 2.63
CA PHE A 37 2.67 -1.93 2.42
C PHE A 37 1.16 -2.11 2.45
N VAL A 38 0.64 -3.15 1.81
CA VAL A 38 -0.80 -3.44 1.81
C VAL A 38 -1.30 -3.68 3.23
N GLN A 39 -0.56 -4.44 4.04
CA GLN A 39 -0.96 -4.75 5.42
C GLN A 39 -0.94 -3.50 6.30
N TYR A 40 0.10 -2.68 6.21
CA TYR A 40 0.16 -1.43 6.99
C TYR A 40 -0.94 -0.47 6.57
N ASP A 41 -1.21 -0.37 5.27
CA ASP A 41 -2.25 0.50 4.74
C ASP A 41 -3.64 0.04 5.18
N LEU A 42 -3.89 -1.27 5.13
CA LEU A 42 -5.15 -1.84 5.62
C LEU A 42 -5.38 -1.50 7.10
N HIS A 43 -4.33 -1.65 7.90
CA HIS A 43 -4.40 -1.29 9.32
C HIS A 43 -4.70 0.20 9.49
N PHE A 44 -3.99 1.06 8.75
CA PHE A 44 -4.22 2.50 8.77
C PHE A 44 -5.66 2.85 8.40
N MET A 45 -6.17 2.26 7.33
CA MET A 45 -7.53 2.52 6.86
C MET A 45 -8.58 2.10 7.89
N ARG A 46 -8.33 1.02 8.63
CA ARG A 46 -9.25 0.58 9.68
C ARG A 46 -9.25 1.53 10.87
N ILE A 47 -8.08 1.95 11.33
CA ILE A 47 -7.99 2.82 12.51
C ILE A 47 -8.41 4.26 12.21
N SER A 48 -8.29 4.71 10.96
CA SER A 48 -8.67 6.06 10.56
C SER A 48 -10.14 6.19 10.17
N GLY A 49 -10.84 5.06 10.00
CA GLY A 49 -12.25 5.08 9.60
C GLY A 49 -12.47 5.14 8.09
N VAL A 50 -11.41 5.06 7.29
CA VAL A 50 -11.53 4.94 5.83
C VAL A 50 -12.25 3.64 5.47
N LEU A 51 -11.95 2.56 6.20
CA LEU A 51 -12.69 1.30 6.13
C LEU A 51 -13.42 1.06 7.45
N ASN A 52 -14.63 0.52 7.36
CA ASN A 52 -15.40 0.12 8.53
C ASN A 52 -15.01 -1.28 9.01
N ALA A 53 -15.69 -1.80 10.02
CA ALA A 53 -15.38 -3.11 10.60
C ALA A 53 -15.52 -4.28 9.63
N LEU A 54 -16.22 -4.09 8.52
CA LEU A 54 -16.41 -5.11 7.48
C LEU A 54 -15.48 -4.92 6.27
N ASP A 55 -14.49 -4.03 6.41
CA ASP A 55 -13.57 -3.64 5.33
C ASP A 55 -14.28 -3.06 4.10
N ALA A 56 -15.46 -2.49 4.30
CA ALA A 56 -16.17 -1.71 3.29
C ALA A 56 -15.86 -0.22 3.49
N PRO A 57 -16.04 0.62 2.46
CA PRO A 57 -15.77 2.05 2.59
C PRO A 57 -16.50 2.67 3.79
N GLY A 58 -15.75 3.35 4.65
CA GLY A 58 -16.25 4.04 5.83
C GLY A 58 -16.55 5.50 5.55
N GLU A 59 -16.69 6.29 6.62
CA GLU A 59 -17.05 7.71 6.50
C GLU A 59 -15.85 8.64 6.38
N ALA A 60 -14.66 8.21 6.79
CA ALA A 60 -13.46 9.05 6.73
C ALA A 60 -12.86 9.06 5.32
N ASP A 61 -12.36 10.23 4.92
CA ASP A 61 -11.63 10.36 3.68
C ASP A 61 -10.21 9.81 3.83
N TYR A 62 -9.68 9.22 2.77
CA TYR A 62 -8.34 8.69 2.76
C TYR A 62 -7.34 9.82 2.54
N ASP A 63 -6.52 10.09 3.55
CA ASP A 63 -5.47 11.10 3.47
C ASP A 63 -4.17 10.40 3.04
N GLU A 64 -3.78 10.62 1.79
CA GLU A 64 -2.61 9.98 1.20
C GLU A 64 -1.31 10.34 1.93
N ASP A 65 -1.17 11.58 2.37
CA ASP A 65 0.03 12.03 3.08
C ASP A 65 0.17 11.34 4.44
N GLU A 66 -0.92 11.26 5.19
CA GLU A 66 -0.93 10.56 6.47
C GLU A 66 -0.68 9.07 6.29
N ALA A 67 -1.29 8.47 5.28
CA ALA A 67 -1.10 7.06 4.97
C ALA A 67 0.36 6.77 4.60
N PHE A 68 0.96 7.62 3.77
CA PHE A 68 2.36 7.48 3.37
C PHE A 68 3.26 7.48 4.60
N GLU A 69 3.11 8.47 5.48
CA GLU A 69 3.91 8.56 6.69
C GLU A 69 3.73 7.34 7.59
N PHE A 70 2.49 6.91 7.77
CA PHE A 70 2.19 5.75 8.61
C PHE A 70 2.85 4.48 8.07
N ILE A 71 2.70 4.23 6.78
CA ILE A 71 3.24 3.02 6.13
C ILE A 71 4.77 3.07 6.15
N TYR A 72 5.35 4.22 5.83
CA TYR A 72 6.80 4.39 5.78
C TYR A 72 7.44 4.17 7.15
N ASP A 73 6.89 4.78 8.18
CA ASP A 73 7.40 4.63 9.56
C ASP A 73 7.25 3.18 10.03
N ALA A 74 6.11 2.54 9.75
CA ALA A 74 5.88 1.14 10.11
C ALA A 74 6.86 0.21 9.40
N TYR A 75 7.08 0.46 8.11
CA TYR A 75 8.00 -0.36 7.32
C TYR A 75 9.42 -0.27 7.85
N LEU A 76 9.94 0.94 8.08
CA LEU A 76 11.30 1.13 8.59
C LEU A 76 11.46 0.57 10.00
N SER A 77 10.42 0.66 10.81
CA SER A 77 10.42 0.12 12.17
C SER A 77 10.55 -1.41 12.17
N ASP A 78 9.85 -2.06 11.24
CA ASP A 78 9.87 -3.53 11.11
C ASP A 78 11.08 -4.03 10.32
N HIS A 79 11.70 -3.17 9.52
CA HIS A 79 12.82 -3.51 8.64
C HIS A 79 13.99 -2.55 8.82
N PRO A 80 14.62 -2.51 10.01
CA PRO A 80 15.73 -1.59 10.25
C PRO A 80 16.94 -1.82 9.34
N GLU A 81 17.06 -3.01 8.77
CA GLU A 81 18.11 -3.33 7.79
C GLU A 81 17.94 -2.58 6.48
N ASP A 82 16.74 -2.07 6.17
CA ASP A 82 16.46 -1.31 4.96
C ASP A 82 16.60 0.21 5.15
N GLU A 83 17.03 0.67 6.32
CA GLU A 83 17.18 2.08 6.60
C GLU A 83 18.17 2.78 5.65
N ASP A 84 19.22 2.07 5.22
CA ASP A 84 20.20 2.59 4.27
C ASP A 84 19.62 2.75 2.85
N ASP A 85 18.57 2.01 2.53
CA ASP A 85 17.89 2.04 1.23
C ASP A 85 16.53 2.72 1.33
N ASP A 86 16.38 3.66 2.26
CA ASP A 86 15.11 4.33 2.54
C ASP A 86 14.55 5.06 1.31
N MET A 87 15.41 5.62 0.46
CA MET A 87 14.97 6.28 -0.76
C MET A 87 14.28 5.33 -1.72
N LEU A 88 14.80 4.10 -1.84
CA LEU A 88 14.19 3.10 -2.70
C LEU A 88 12.84 2.66 -2.14
N ALA A 89 12.77 2.45 -0.82
CA ALA A 89 11.51 2.11 -0.16
C ALA A 89 10.49 3.24 -0.33
N ALA A 90 10.90 4.50 -0.16
CA ALA A 90 10.02 5.65 -0.35
C ALA A 90 9.53 5.75 -1.78
N THR A 91 10.40 5.49 -2.76
CA THR A 91 10.04 5.53 -4.18
C THR A 91 9.02 4.44 -4.51
N LEU A 92 9.23 3.22 -3.98
CA LEU A 92 8.28 2.13 -4.18
C LEU A 92 6.94 2.44 -3.52
N LEU A 93 6.97 2.99 -2.31
CA LEU A 93 5.75 3.36 -1.60
C LEU A 93 4.97 4.43 -2.36
N ASP A 94 5.66 5.40 -2.95
CA ASP A 94 5.04 6.43 -3.77
C ASP A 94 4.27 5.82 -4.95
N ARG A 95 4.90 4.86 -5.64
CA ARG A 95 4.24 4.14 -6.74
C ARG A 95 3.09 3.28 -6.24
N TYR A 96 3.26 2.64 -5.09
CA TYR A 96 2.19 1.88 -4.45
C TYR A 96 0.97 2.78 -4.20
N MET A 97 1.18 3.98 -3.67
CA MET A 97 0.08 4.90 -3.38
C MET A 97 -0.70 5.29 -4.64
N GLU A 98 0.01 5.56 -5.73
CA GLU A 98 -0.62 5.87 -7.02
C GLU A 98 -1.45 4.69 -7.54
N LEU A 99 -0.88 3.49 -7.50
CA LEU A 99 -1.55 2.29 -7.99
C LEU A 99 -2.73 1.90 -7.11
N GLN A 100 -2.60 2.07 -5.81
CA GLN A 100 -3.69 1.80 -4.89
C GLN A 100 -4.87 2.73 -5.14
N ALA A 101 -4.61 4.01 -5.40
CA ALA A 101 -5.67 4.97 -5.74
C ALA A 101 -6.39 4.55 -7.02
N ASP A 102 -5.64 4.10 -8.04
CA ASP A 102 -6.23 3.59 -9.27
C ASP A 102 -7.08 2.35 -9.03
N TYR A 103 -6.61 1.45 -8.16
CA TYR A 103 -7.37 0.25 -7.78
C TYR A 103 -8.71 0.63 -7.14
N TRP A 104 -8.70 1.59 -6.21
CA TRP A 104 -9.93 2.05 -5.56
C TRP A 104 -10.94 2.58 -6.58
N GLU A 105 -10.45 3.37 -7.52
CA GLU A 105 -11.29 3.94 -8.57
C GLU A 105 -11.90 2.86 -9.46
N GLN A 106 -11.08 1.90 -9.91
CA GLN A 106 -11.53 0.82 -10.80
C GLN A 106 -12.48 -0.16 -10.11
N SER A 107 -12.25 -0.42 -8.83
CA SER A 107 -13.03 -1.40 -8.09
C SER A 107 -14.38 -0.86 -7.61
N GLY A 108 -14.59 0.45 -7.71
CA GLY A 108 -15.81 1.09 -7.22
C GLY A 108 -15.81 1.34 -5.72
N LEU A 109 -14.67 1.17 -5.06
CA LEU A 109 -14.55 1.43 -3.62
C LEU A 109 -14.59 2.92 -3.29
N SER A 110 -14.21 3.78 -4.24
CA SER A 110 -14.12 5.22 -4.03
C SER A 110 -15.43 5.98 -4.26
N ASP A 111 -16.49 5.31 -4.56
CA ASP A 111 -17.79 5.96 -4.80
C ASP A 111 -18.41 6.51 -3.53
#